data_0a73644ada62456f51ee873fb1e1993c
#
_entry.id   0a73644ada62456f51ee873fb1e1993c
#
_cell.length_a   1.000
_cell.length_b   1.000
_cell.length_c   1.000
_cell.angle_alpha   90.00
_cell.angle_beta   90.00
_cell.angle_gamma   90.00
#
_symmetry.space_group_name_H-M   'P 1'
#
loop_
_entity.id
_entity.type
_entity.pdbx_description
1 polymer ?
#
loop_
_entity_poly.entity_id
_entity_poly.type
_entity_poly.pdbx_seq_one_letter_code
_entity_poly.pdbx_strand_id
1 'polypeptide(L)'
;MENNHSVVDQVNKYMSYIYLILFVGITMWYYLYSTVLEYKYPYALYLGLRYALMAYVLVSIALVVWQKQYSTVLEPVFMVLILVSAGVVTYVVKDYGVFDFALLLVGAKNVPWKRIAYVYLCIAVVIQGVAYYAATTGIIADITLQADRGIRHSLGINYPTDMAAHVLFIMLVYAALREKKLTFVEITMMGVVSYWVYGKTLARNDFICAMVMCLLLLVVKVLGLCNIQLSKYKALKAGSILMLVAVVGCVMAVTFYDPANAVYQKLDAVFSNRISLSYQGLAQYGITAFGSVVEENQAVLG
;
A
#
# COMPACT_ATOMS: atom_id res chain seq x y z
N MET A 1 -31.99 -18.88 22.36
CA MET A 1 -31.32 -17.82 21.56
C MET A 1 -29.85 -17.63 21.95
N GLU A 2 -29.44 -17.78 23.21
CA GLU A 2 -28.03 -17.65 23.66
C GLU A 2 -27.04 -18.61 23.00
N ASN A 3 -27.43 -19.86 22.75
CA ASN A 3 -26.55 -20.85 22.11
C ASN A 3 -26.13 -20.48 20.68
N ASN A 4 -27.00 -19.80 19.92
CA ASN A 4 -26.67 -19.42 18.54
C ASN A 4 -25.64 -18.30 18.46
N HIS A 5 -25.62 -17.35 19.41
CA HIS A 5 -24.61 -16.29 19.46
C HIS A 5 -23.21 -16.84 19.74
N SER A 6 -23.08 -17.81 20.64
CA SER A 6 -21.78 -18.41 20.96
C SER A 6 -21.16 -19.16 19.76
N VAL A 7 -21.99 -19.84 18.97
CA VAL A 7 -21.53 -20.57 17.75
C VAL A 7 -21.08 -19.59 16.67
N VAL A 8 -21.84 -18.53 16.42
CA VAL A 8 -21.50 -17.50 15.43
C VAL A 8 -20.15 -16.82 15.80
N ASP A 9 -19.96 -16.48 17.06
CA ASP A 9 -18.71 -15.86 17.54
C ASP A 9 -17.52 -16.82 17.40
N GLN A 10 -17.70 -18.10 17.66
CA GLN A 10 -16.66 -19.11 17.43
C GLN A 10 -16.30 -19.23 15.95
N VAL A 11 -17.29 -19.32 15.07
CA VAL A 11 -17.07 -19.40 13.60
C VAL A 11 -16.29 -18.17 13.14
N ASN A 12 -16.70 -16.96 13.52
CA ASN A 12 -16.02 -15.72 13.15
C ASN A 12 -14.58 -15.66 13.67
N LYS A 13 -14.34 -16.19 14.85
CA LYS A 13 -12.98 -16.30 15.42
C LYS A 13 -12.09 -17.21 14.58
N TYR A 14 -12.57 -18.41 14.21
CA TYR A 14 -11.81 -19.32 13.34
C TYR A 14 -11.58 -18.73 11.96
N MET A 15 -12.60 -18.13 11.36
CA MET A 15 -12.47 -17.44 10.07
C MET A 15 -11.41 -16.33 10.11
N SER A 16 -11.34 -15.57 11.21
CA SER A 16 -10.30 -14.56 11.41
C SER A 16 -8.88 -15.15 11.44
N TYR A 17 -8.66 -16.32 12.06
CA TYR A 17 -7.36 -16.97 12.06
C TYR A 17 -6.98 -17.53 10.68
N ILE A 18 -7.93 -18.15 9.97
CA ILE A 18 -7.71 -18.64 8.61
C ILE A 18 -7.31 -17.48 7.69
N TYR A 19 -8.03 -16.35 7.78
CA TYR A 19 -7.68 -15.15 7.03
C TYR A 19 -6.25 -14.69 7.33
N LEU A 20 -5.86 -14.59 8.59
CA LEU A 20 -4.52 -14.13 8.96
C LEU A 20 -3.41 -15.05 8.42
N ILE A 21 -3.63 -16.37 8.40
CA ILE A 21 -2.68 -17.33 7.81
C ILE A 21 -2.54 -17.08 6.30
N LEU A 22 -3.65 -16.92 5.59
CA LEU A 22 -3.65 -16.62 4.15
C LEU A 22 -3.04 -15.25 3.85
N PHE A 23 -3.36 -14.24 4.69
CA PHE A 23 -2.77 -12.91 4.62
C PHE A 23 -1.25 -12.95 4.77
N VAL A 24 -0.72 -13.72 5.74
CA VAL A 24 0.73 -13.93 5.91
C VAL A 24 1.33 -14.50 4.62
N GLY A 25 0.76 -15.58 4.09
CA GLY A 25 1.29 -16.25 2.90
C GLY A 25 1.32 -15.32 1.68
N ILE A 26 0.23 -14.64 1.37
CA ILE A 26 0.16 -13.74 0.21
C ILE A 26 1.05 -12.50 0.42
N THR A 27 1.04 -11.89 1.61
CA THR A 27 1.86 -10.71 1.90
C THR A 27 3.35 -11.04 1.85
N MET A 28 3.76 -12.17 2.41
CA MET A 28 5.16 -12.63 2.32
C MET A 28 5.59 -12.88 0.87
N TRP A 29 4.71 -13.43 0.03
CA TRP A 29 4.99 -13.60 -1.40
C TRP A 29 5.37 -12.26 -2.03
N TYR A 30 4.50 -11.26 -1.95
CA TYR A 30 4.75 -9.95 -2.55
C TYR A 30 5.97 -9.25 -1.96
N TYR A 31 6.17 -9.35 -0.64
CA TYR A 31 7.34 -8.77 0.01
C TYR A 31 8.66 -9.42 -0.44
N LEU A 32 8.71 -10.75 -0.50
CA LEU A 32 9.91 -11.46 -0.97
C LEU A 32 10.22 -11.15 -2.43
N TYR A 33 9.18 -11.02 -3.27
CA TYR A 33 9.36 -10.64 -4.68
C TYR A 33 9.83 -9.20 -4.87
N SER A 34 9.59 -8.31 -3.92
CA SER A 34 10.14 -6.96 -3.94
C SER A 34 11.60 -6.87 -3.47
N THR A 35 12.19 -7.97 -2.97
CA THR A 35 13.56 -8.05 -2.50
C THR A 35 14.49 -8.72 -3.50
N VAL A 36 15.80 -8.46 -3.37
CA VAL A 36 16.89 -9.13 -4.11
C VAL A 36 17.20 -10.51 -3.52
N LEU A 37 16.56 -10.92 -2.42
CA LEU A 37 16.76 -12.23 -1.82
C LEU A 37 16.49 -13.35 -2.84
N GLU A 38 17.42 -14.28 -2.98
CA GLU A 38 17.28 -15.42 -3.91
C GLU A 38 16.18 -16.40 -3.49
N TYR A 39 15.97 -16.53 -2.16
CA TYR A 39 14.95 -17.43 -1.64
C TYR A 39 13.55 -16.85 -1.85
N LYS A 40 12.82 -17.54 -2.70
CA LYS A 40 11.39 -17.30 -2.94
C LYS A 40 10.69 -18.64 -2.92
N TYR A 41 9.55 -18.73 -2.23
CA TYR A 41 8.86 -20.01 -2.21
C TYR A 41 8.21 -20.34 -3.58
N PRO A 42 7.95 -21.64 -3.87
CA PRO A 42 7.49 -22.08 -5.19
C PRO A 42 6.20 -21.40 -5.63
N TYR A 43 6.11 -21.02 -6.89
CA TYR A 43 4.92 -20.42 -7.49
C TYR A 43 3.65 -21.27 -7.29
N ALA A 44 3.78 -22.59 -7.29
CA ALA A 44 2.67 -23.50 -7.00
C ALA A 44 2.08 -23.30 -5.60
N LEU A 45 2.92 -23.01 -4.59
CA LEU A 45 2.44 -22.69 -3.24
C LEU A 45 1.65 -21.38 -3.23
N TYR A 46 2.15 -20.35 -3.91
CA TYR A 46 1.44 -19.09 -4.06
C TYR A 46 0.07 -19.27 -4.74
N LEU A 47 0.01 -20.06 -5.82
CA LEU A 47 -1.26 -20.39 -6.46
C LEU A 47 -2.22 -21.12 -5.51
N GLY A 48 -1.70 -22.08 -4.74
CA GLY A 48 -2.49 -22.77 -3.71
C GLY A 48 -3.05 -21.81 -2.68
N LEU A 49 -2.25 -20.85 -2.19
CA LEU A 49 -2.67 -19.82 -1.24
C LEU A 49 -3.74 -18.89 -1.86
N ARG A 50 -3.59 -18.50 -3.13
CA ARG A 50 -4.58 -17.70 -3.85
C ARG A 50 -5.93 -18.43 -3.96
N TYR A 51 -5.92 -19.69 -4.40
CA TYR A 51 -7.16 -20.46 -4.49
C TYR A 51 -7.81 -20.69 -3.12
N ALA A 52 -7.00 -20.92 -2.09
CA ALA A 52 -7.50 -21.01 -0.71
C ALA A 52 -8.10 -19.69 -0.25
N LEU A 53 -7.49 -18.54 -0.60
CA LEU A 53 -8.03 -17.21 -0.31
C LEU A 53 -9.34 -16.94 -1.07
N MET A 54 -9.45 -17.36 -2.34
CA MET A 54 -10.69 -17.29 -3.10
C MET A 54 -11.80 -18.10 -2.43
N ALA A 55 -11.53 -19.35 -2.07
CA ALA A 55 -12.49 -20.20 -1.36
C ALA A 55 -12.91 -19.57 -0.01
N TYR A 56 -11.95 -19.07 0.76
CA TYR A 56 -12.20 -18.36 2.00
C TYR A 56 -13.13 -17.15 1.81
N VAL A 57 -12.88 -16.32 0.79
CA VAL A 57 -13.69 -15.12 0.52
C VAL A 57 -15.12 -15.49 0.13
N LEU A 58 -15.30 -16.53 -0.70
CA LEU A 58 -16.63 -17.03 -1.06
C LEU A 58 -17.41 -17.51 0.17
N VAL A 59 -16.78 -18.29 1.04
CA VAL A 59 -17.37 -18.74 2.31
C VAL A 59 -17.67 -17.54 3.22
N SER A 60 -16.75 -16.56 3.30
CA SER A 60 -16.95 -15.36 4.12
C SER A 60 -18.15 -14.54 3.65
N ILE A 61 -18.30 -14.32 2.34
CA ILE A 61 -19.49 -13.62 1.77
C ILE A 61 -20.78 -14.40 2.08
N ALA A 62 -20.77 -15.72 1.89
CA ALA A 62 -21.93 -16.57 2.20
C ALA A 62 -22.32 -16.47 3.67
N LEU A 63 -21.35 -16.50 4.60
CA LEU A 63 -21.59 -16.33 6.03
C LEU A 63 -22.12 -14.94 6.37
N VAL A 64 -21.57 -13.88 5.78
CA VAL A 64 -22.04 -12.49 5.96
C VAL A 64 -23.51 -12.36 5.54
N VAL A 65 -23.89 -12.94 4.42
CA VAL A 65 -25.29 -12.92 3.93
C VAL A 65 -26.19 -13.77 4.81
N TRP A 66 -25.76 -14.99 5.16
CA TRP A 66 -26.55 -15.92 5.98
C TRP A 66 -26.77 -15.38 7.41
N GLN A 67 -25.72 -14.84 8.03
CA GLN A 67 -25.79 -14.30 9.40
C GLN A 67 -26.31 -12.85 9.43
N LYS A 68 -26.67 -12.27 8.27
CA LYS A 68 -27.09 -10.87 8.13
C LYS A 68 -26.14 -9.86 8.78
N GLN A 69 -24.83 -10.13 8.68
CA GLN A 69 -23.76 -9.28 9.23
C GLN A 69 -23.38 -8.13 8.28
N TYR A 70 -24.34 -7.41 7.78
CA TYR A 70 -24.14 -6.27 6.90
C TYR A 70 -24.96 -5.06 7.39
N SER A 71 -24.38 -3.86 7.22
CA SER A 71 -25.02 -2.60 7.61
C SER A 71 -26.13 -2.21 6.66
N THR A 72 -25.97 -2.53 5.37
CA THR A 72 -26.94 -2.29 4.30
C THR A 72 -26.94 -3.48 3.34
N VAL A 73 -28.06 -3.72 2.69
CA VAL A 73 -28.19 -4.79 1.66
C VAL A 73 -27.22 -4.57 0.50
N LEU A 74 -26.79 -3.34 0.27
CA LEU A 74 -25.81 -2.98 -0.77
C LEU A 74 -24.38 -3.46 -0.44
N GLU A 75 -24.06 -3.69 0.82
CA GLU A 75 -22.69 -4.06 1.23
C GLU A 75 -22.21 -5.38 0.59
N PRO A 76 -22.92 -6.52 0.68
CA PRO A 76 -22.50 -7.73 -0.02
C PRO A 76 -22.49 -7.56 -1.55
N VAL A 77 -23.36 -6.73 -2.12
CA VAL A 77 -23.35 -6.41 -3.55
C VAL A 77 -22.05 -5.70 -3.93
N PHE A 78 -21.61 -4.69 -3.14
CA PHE A 78 -20.33 -4.01 -3.35
C PHE A 78 -19.13 -4.97 -3.20
N MET A 79 -19.16 -5.91 -2.25
CA MET A 79 -18.11 -6.92 -2.12
C MET A 79 -17.97 -7.74 -3.42
N VAL A 80 -19.07 -8.19 -3.99
CA VAL A 80 -19.07 -8.93 -5.26
C VAL A 80 -18.62 -8.04 -6.42
N LEU A 81 -19.08 -6.80 -6.49
CA LEU A 81 -18.69 -5.85 -7.54
C LEU A 81 -17.18 -5.57 -7.51
N ILE A 82 -16.58 -5.41 -6.34
CA ILE A 82 -15.11 -5.23 -6.19
C ILE A 82 -14.37 -6.45 -6.75
N LEU A 83 -14.82 -7.67 -6.43
CA LEU A 83 -14.18 -8.90 -6.91
C LEU A 83 -14.34 -9.07 -8.43
N VAL A 84 -15.53 -8.81 -8.97
CA VAL A 84 -15.79 -8.92 -10.40
C VAL A 84 -14.97 -7.88 -11.17
N SER A 85 -14.96 -6.62 -10.72
CA SER A 85 -14.16 -5.56 -11.37
C SER A 85 -12.66 -5.85 -11.31
N ALA A 86 -12.15 -6.31 -10.17
CA ALA A 86 -10.75 -6.71 -10.04
C ALA A 86 -10.42 -7.93 -10.92
N GLY A 87 -11.33 -8.89 -11.03
CA GLY A 87 -11.17 -10.04 -11.94
C GLY A 87 -11.11 -9.64 -13.40
N VAL A 88 -11.97 -8.71 -13.83
CA VAL A 88 -11.96 -8.17 -15.21
C VAL A 88 -10.66 -7.42 -15.47
N VAL A 89 -10.23 -6.53 -14.55
CA VAL A 89 -8.95 -5.80 -14.66
C VAL A 89 -7.78 -6.78 -14.77
N THR A 90 -7.73 -7.78 -13.91
CA THR A 90 -6.68 -8.82 -13.93
C THR A 90 -6.66 -9.60 -15.25
N TYR A 91 -7.83 -9.94 -15.79
CA TYR A 91 -7.92 -10.62 -17.08
C TYR A 91 -7.39 -9.75 -18.24
N VAL A 92 -7.71 -8.45 -18.23
CA VAL A 92 -7.28 -7.49 -19.25
C VAL A 92 -5.79 -7.16 -19.12
N VAL A 93 -5.35 -6.78 -17.92
CA VAL A 93 -3.97 -6.28 -17.66
C VAL A 93 -2.96 -7.42 -17.48
N LYS A 94 -3.44 -8.65 -17.19
CA LYS A 94 -2.62 -9.83 -16.87
C LYS A 94 -1.82 -9.71 -15.56
N ASP A 95 -2.17 -8.76 -14.71
CA ASP A 95 -1.60 -8.60 -13.38
C ASP A 95 -2.55 -9.16 -12.31
N TYR A 96 -2.08 -10.20 -11.63
CA TYR A 96 -2.85 -10.86 -10.57
C TYR A 96 -2.83 -10.11 -9.23
N GLY A 97 -1.94 -9.14 -9.06
CA GLY A 97 -1.81 -8.36 -7.81
C GLY A 97 -3.09 -7.61 -7.46
N VAL A 98 -3.77 -7.06 -8.48
CA VAL A 98 -5.05 -6.35 -8.29
C VAL A 98 -6.13 -7.27 -7.72
N PHE A 99 -6.22 -8.50 -8.22
CA PHE A 99 -7.20 -9.48 -7.76
C PHE A 99 -6.89 -9.99 -6.34
N ASP A 100 -5.62 -10.30 -6.06
CA ASP A 100 -5.19 -10.72 -4.73
C ASP A 100 -5.46 -9.65 -3.69
N PHE A 101 -5.20 -8.38 -4.03
CA PHE A 101 -5.52 -7.25 -3.14
C PHE A 101 -7.02 -7.13 -2.89
N ALA A 102 -7.86 -7.28 -3.92
CA ALA A 102 -9.31 -7.27 -3.78
C ALA A 102 -9.82 -8.42 -2.90
N LEU A 103 -9.25 -9.63 -3.06
CA LEU A 103 -9.56 -10.77 -2.21
C LEU A 103 -9.17 -10.51 -0.73
N LEU A 104 -8.00 -9.95 -0.49
CA LEU A 104 -7.55 -9.58 0.86
C LEU A 104 -8.46 -8.51 1.47
N LEU A 105 -8.85 -7.49 0.68
CA LEU A 105 -9.72 -6.41 1.14
C LEU A 105 -11.10 -6.95 1.55
N VAL A 106 -11.74 -7.73 0.68
CA VAL A 106 -13.07 -8.29 0.92
C VAL A 106 -13.03 -9.32 2.06
N GLY A 107 -12.00 -10.16 2.10
CA GLY A 107 -11.82 -11.17 3.14
C GLY A 107 -11.56 -10.59 4.54
N ALA A 108 -11.09 -9.36 4.63
CA ALA A 108 -10.78 -8.69 5.90
C ALA A 108 -12.01 -8.25 6.71
N LYS A 109 -13.23 -8.30 6.14
CA LYS A 109 -14.44 -7.69 6.71
C LYS A 109 -14.64 -7.96 8.21
N ASN A 110 -14.54 -9.21 8.63
CA ASN A 110 -14.79 -9.62 10.02
C ASN A 110 -13.50 -9.81 10.83
N VAL A 111 -12.37 -9.31 10.32
CA VAL A 111 -11.07 -9.41 10.99
C VAL A 111 -10.72 -8.08 11.62
N PRO A 112 -10.38 -8.02 12.92
CA PRO A 112 -9.97 -6.78 13.55
C PRO A 112 -8.75 -6.19 12.84
N TRP A 113 -8.89 -4.97 12.30
CA TRP A 113 -7.84 -4.32 11.51
C TRP A 113 -6.49 -4.24 12.22
N LYS A 114 -6.48 -4.07 13.55
CA LYS A 114 -5.24 -4.06 14.35
C LYS A 114 -4.46 -5.36 14.25
N ARG A 115 -5.14 -6.52 14.15
CA ARG A 115 -4.46 -7.81 13.98
C ARG A 115 -3.79 -7.90 12.61
N ILE A 116 -4.48 -7.46 11.56
CA ILE A 116 -3.92 -7.39 10.21
C ILE A 116 -2.70 -6.47 10.19
N ALA A 117 -2.83 -5.28 10.78
CA ALA A 117 -1.76 -4.29 10.86
C ALA A 117 -0.53 -4.80 11.65
N TYR A 118 -0.73 -5.50 12.78
CA TYR A 118 0.38 -6.12 13.51
C TYR A 118 1.09 -7.20 12.71
N VAL A 119 0.33 -8.08 12.04
CA VAL A 119 0.90 -9.14 11.21
C VAL A 119 1.67 -8.54 10.05
N TYR A 120 1.10 -7.55 9.35
CA TYR A 120 1.80 -6.81 8.29
C TYR A 120 3.10 -6.19 8.79
N LEU A 121 3.05 -5.48 9.93
CA LEU A 121 4.22 -4.82 10.51
C LEU A 121 5.33 -5.82 10.83
N CYS A 122 4.99 -6.97 11.41
CA CYS A 122 5.97 -8.02 11.70
C CYS A 122 6.63 -8.55 10.41
N ILE A 123 5.84 -8.87 9.38
CA ILE A 123 6.35 -9.35 8.09
C ILE A 123 7.25 -8.30 7.46
N ALA A 124 6.78 -7.05 7.37
CA ALA A 124 7.48 -5.96 6.75
C ALA A 124 8.83 -5.67 7.44
N VAL A 125 8.84 -5.54 8.77
CA VAL A 125 10.07 -5.26 9.53
C VAL A 125 11.06 -6.41 9.43
N VAL A 126 10.60 -7.67 9.51
CA VAL A 126 11.49 -8.83 9.44
C VAL A 126 12.11 -8.96 8.04
N ILE A 127 11.30 -8.97 6.98
CA ILE A 127 11.83 -9.16 5.62
C ILE A 127 12.69 -7.97 5.21
N GLN A 128 12.25 -6.73 5.49
CA GLN A 128 13.01 -5.52 5.22
C GLN A 128 14.36 -5.51 5.97
N GLY A 129 14.33 -5.89 7.26
CA GLY A 129 15.53 -5.96 8.08
C GLY A 129 16.51 -7.02 7.59
N VAL A 130 16.03 -8.19 7.19
CA VAL A 130 16.86 -9.27 6.62
C VAL A 130 17.46 -8.84 5.27
N ALA A 131 16.65 -8.27 4.37
CA ALA A 131 17.12 -7.79 3.08
C ALA A 131 18.18 -6.68 3.24
N TYR A 132 17.93 -5.71 4.11
CA TYR A 132 18.87 -4.65 4.43
C TYR A 132 20.19 -5.19 5.01
N TYR A 133 20.11 -6.10 5.99
CA TYR A 133 21.31 -6.73 6.58
C TYR A 133 22.10 -7.51 5.52
N ALA A 134 21.44 -8.33 4.72
CA ALA A 134 22.07 -9.13 3.68
C ALA A 134 22.75 -8.25 2.60
N ALA A 135 22.14 -7.12 2.23
CA ALA A 135 22.74 -6.18 1.28
C ALA A 135 23.94 -5.43 1.87
N THR A 136 23.87 -5.01 3.14
CA THR A 136 24.98 -4.28 3.79
C THR A 136 26.17 -5.16 4.12
N THR A 137 25.96 -6.46 4.33
CA THR A 137 27.02 -7.45 4.55
C THR A 137 27.57 -8.08 3.27
N GLY A 138 27.01 -7.73 2.10
CA GLY A 138 27.46 -8.27 0.81
C GLY A 138 26.98 -9.70 0.51
N ILE A 139 26.03 -10.23 1.30
CA ILE A 139 25.40 -11.54 1.04
C ILE A 139 24.54 -11.48 -0.23
N ILE A 140 23.85 -10.36 -0.44
CA ILE A 140 23.11 -10.08 -1.67
C ILE A 140 23.60 -8.76 -2.27
N ALA A 141 23.36 -8.58 -3.57
CA ALA A 141 23.73 -7.32 -4.25
C ALA A 141 22.89 -6.14 -3.75
N ASP A 142 23.54 -5.02 -3.48
CA ASP A 142 22.86 -3.74 -3.37
C ASP A 142 22.72 -3.16 -4.77
N ILE A 143 21.51 -3.21 -5.35
CA ILE A 143 21.23 -2.65 -6.67
C ILE A 143 21.39 -1.13 -6.59
N THR A 144 22.33 -0.60 -7.38
CA THR A 144 22.59 0.83 -7.45
C THR A 144 22.16 1.40 -8.80
N LEU A 145 21.50 2.55 -8.78
CA LEU A 145 21.07 3.27 -9.97
C LEU A 145 21.77 4.63 -10.03
N GLN A 146 22.41 4.91 -11.16
CA GLN A 146 22.98 6.24 -11.39
C GLN A 146 21.84 7.21 -11.76
N ALA A 147 21.76 8.32 -11.06
CA ALA A 147 20.83 9.40 -11.34
C ALA A 147 21.60 10.73 -11.38
N ASP A 148 21.02 11.78 -11.96
CA ASP A 148 21.63 13.13 -12.06
C ASP A 148 22.10 13.67 -10.71
N ARG A 149 21.55 13.19 -9.62
CA ARG A 149 21.81 13.66 -8.24
C ARG A 149 22.76 12.78 -7.45
N GLY A 150 23.26 11.71 -8.05
CA GLY A 150 24.15 10.75 -7.41
C GLY A 150 23.68 9.30 -7.49
N ILE A 151 24.41 8.42 -6.81
CA ILE A 151 24.12 6.99 -6.77
C ILE A 151 22.99 6.73 -5.78
N ARG A 152 21.97 6.00 -6.24
CA ARG A 152 20.81 5.59 -5.45
C ARG A 152 20.96 4.13 -5.08
N HIS A 153 20.86 3.81 -3.80
CA HIS A 153 20.97 2.48 -3.25
C HIS A 153 19.60 1.86 -2.99
N SER A 154 19.39 0.62 -3.37
CA SER A 154 18.14 -0.12 -3.11
C SER A 154 18.15 -0.86 -1.77
N LEU A 155 19.32 -1.08 -1.17
CA LEU A 155 19.54 -1.69 0.14
C LEU A 155 18.82 -3.06 0.28
N GLY A 156 18.92 -3.90 -0.75
CA GLY A 156 18.36 -5.24 -0.77
C GLY A 156 16.92 -5.36 -1.27
N ILE A 157 16.32 -4.25 -1.71
CA ILE A 157 15.04 -4.20 -2.43
C ILE A 157 15.34 -4.07 -3.93
N ASN A 158 14.40 -4.45 -4.79
CA ASN A 158 14.61 -4.41 -6.24
C ASN A 158 14.80 -2.99 -6.79
N TYR A 159 14.23 -1.98 -6.12
CA TYR A 159 14.31 -0.59 -6.57
C TYR A 159 14.43 0.40 -5.40
N PRO A 160 15.25 1.49 -5.52
CA PRO A 160 15.46 2.44 -4.43
C PRO A 160 14.19 3.15 -3.92
N THR A 161 13.24 3.46 -4.80
CA THR A 161 11.95 4.06 -4.39
C THR A 161 11.09 3.08 -3.62
N ASP A 162 11.11 1.78 -3.96
CA ASP A 162 10.35 0.76 -3.26
C ASP A 162 10.89 0.58 -1.83
N MET A 163 12.22 0.66 -1.65
CA MET A 163 12.83 0.69 -0.32
C MET A 163 12.28 1.83 0.53
N ALA A 164 12.22 3.04 -0.02
CA ALA A 164 11.71 4.20 0.68
C ALA A 164 10.20 4.08 0.97
N ALA A 165 9.42 3.58 0.01
CA ALA A 165 7.98 3.34 0.16
C ALA A 165 7.70 2.30 1.25
N HIS A 166 8.44 1.17 1.28
CA HIS A 166 8.28 0.16 2.32
C HIS A 166 8.51 0.73 3.72
N VAL A 167 9.57 1.53 3.90
CA VAL A 167 9.85 2.19 5.19
C VAL A 167 8.72 3.16 5.55
N LEU A 168 8.23 3.95 4.60
CA LEU A 168 7.09 4.85 4.82
C LEU A 168 5.84 4.08 5.26
N PHE A 169 5.50 2.96 4.60
CA PHE A 169 4.35 2.12 4.98
C PHE A 169 4.52 1.48 6.37
N ILE A 170 5.73 1.02 6.72
CA ILE A 170 6.04 0.53 8.07
C ILE A 170 5.75 1.62 9.10
N MET A 171 6.21 2.86 8.86
CA MET A 171 5.97 3.99 9.77
C MET A 171 4.49 4.36 9.86
N LEU A 172 3.75 4.37 8.73
CA LEU A 172 2.31 4.63 8.71
C LEU A 172 1.53 3.61 9.53
N VAL A 173 1.79 2.32 9.33
CA VAL A 173 1.12 1.24 10.07
C VAL A 173 1.48 1.28 11.55
N TYR A 174 2.75 1.53 11.88
CA TYR A 174 3.18 1.70 13.26
C TYR A 174 2.45 2.88 13.94
N ALA A 175 2.41 4.05 13.29
CA ALA A 175 1.71 5.21 13.81
C ALA A 175 0.22 4.94 14.02
N ALA A 176 -0.44 4.25 13.07
CA ALA A 176 -1.83 3.86 13.17
C ALA A 176 -2.09 2.90 14.37
N LEU A 177 -1.19 1.96 14.63
CA LEU A 177 -1.30 1.03 15.77
C LEU A 177 -1.09 1.72 17.12
N ARG A 178 -0.17 2.70 17.16
CA ARG A 178 0.13 3.46 18.38
C ARG A 178 -0.97 4.47 18.74
N GLU A 179 -1.67 4.99 17.75
CA GLU A 179 -2.79 5.96 17.94
C GLU A 179 -2.38 7.12 18.89
N LYS A 180 -3.17 7.34 19.94
CA LYS A 180 -2.92 8.38 20.95
C LYS A 180 -1.67 8.13 21.81
N LYS A 181 -1.13 6.91 21.82
CA LYS A 181 0.06 6.54 22.62
C LYS A 181 1.38 6.92 21.93
N LEU A 182 1.33 7.38 20.68
CA LEU A 182 2.51 7.82 19.94
C LEU A 182 3.20 8.97 20.68
N THR A 183 4.52 8.88 20.90
CA THR A 183 5.31 9.87 21.63
C THR A 183 6.03 10.83 20.68
N PHE A 184 6.48 11.99 21.18
CA PHE A 184 7.31 12.92 20.40
C PHE A 184 8.63 12.28 19.95
N VAL A 185 9.23 11.44 20.81
CA VAL A 185 10.46 10.72 20.51
C VAL A 185 10.25 9.77 19.32
N GLU A 186 9.16 9.02 19.30
CA GLU A 186 8.83 8.11 18.19
C GLU A 186 8.65 8.89 16.87
N ILE A 187 7.97 10.04 16.90
CA ILE A 187 7.79 10.89 15.71
C ILE A 187 9.15 11.44 15.22
N THR A 188 10.00 11.89 16.13
CA THR A 188 11.34 12.37 15.80
C THR A 188 12.18 11.24 15.18
N MET A 189 12.13 10.04 15.75
CA MET A 189 12.83 8.87 15.19
C MET A 189 12.35 8.52 13.79
N MET A 190 11.04 8.61 13.53
CA MET A 190 10.51 8.44 12.16
C MET A 190 11.10 9.47 11.20
N GLY A 191 11.21 10.73 11.61
CA GLY A 191 11.86 11.78 10.81
C GLY A 191 13.33 11.49 10.53
N VAL A 192 14.07 11.04 11.52
CA VAL A 192 15.49 10.67 11.39
C VAL A 192 15.67 9.49 10.44
N VAL A 193 14.86 8.43 10.60
CA VAL A 193 14.88 7.26 9.72
C VAL A 193 14.54 7.67 8.28
N SER A 194 13.51 8.51 8.08
CA SER A 194 13.16 9.01 6.76
C SER A 194 14.28 9.80 6.09
N TYR A 195 14.97 10.65 6.85
CA TYR A 195 16.11 11.40 6.35
C TYR A 195 17.28 10.47 5.97
N TRP A 196 17.57 9.48 6.81
CA TRP A 196 18.60 8.49 6.53
C TRP A 196 18.28 7.67 5.26
N VAL A 197 17.05 7.18 5.12
CA VAL A 197 16.58 6.45 3.92
C VAL A 197 16.70 7.34 2.69
N TYR A 198 16.27 8.60 2.78
CA TYR A 198 16.42 9.56 1.70
C TYR A 198 17.87 9.75 1.27
N GLY A 199 18.81 9.85 2.22
CA GLY A 199 20.23 9.97 1.94
C GLY A 199 20.83 8.79 1.16
N LYS A 200 20.20 7.60 1.23
CA LYS A 200 20.61 6.40 0.49
C LYS A 200 19.86 6.22 -0.83
N THR A 201 18.56 6.45 -0.81
CA THR A 201 17.68 6.12 -1.95
C THR A 201 17.45 7.30 -2.90
N LEU A 202 17.68 8.53 -2.45
CA LEU A 202 17.33 9.79 -3.12
C LEU A 202 15.85 9.84 -3.58
N ALA A 203 14.96 9.12 -2.87
CA ALA A 203 13.52 9.04 -3.16
C ALA A 203 12.79 10.25 -2.57
N ARG A 204 12.70 11.35 -3.33
CA ARG A 204 12.14 12.64 -2.87
C ARG A 204 10.70 12.55 -2.44
N ASN A 205 9.86 11.89 -3.25
CA ASN A 205 8.41 11.83 -2.99
C ASN A 205 8.12 11.12 -1.66
N ASP A 206 8.75 9.98 -1.43
CA ASP A 206 8.57 9.20 -0.20
C ASP A 206 9.08 9.97 1.01
N PHE A 207 10.20 10.69 0.87
CA PHE A 207 10.72 11.55 1.91
C PHE A 207 9.77 12.70 2.24
N ILE A 208 9.22 13.40 1.22
CA ILE A 208 8.23 14.47 1.42
C ILE A 208 6.99 13.92 2.11
N CYS A 209 6.46 12.78 1.66
CA CYS A 209 5.31 12.13 2.28
C CYS A 209 5.58 11.77 3.75
N ALA A 210 6.77 11.24 4.06
CA ALA A 210 7.17 10.91 5.42
C ALA A 210 7.28 12.16 6.30
N MET A 211 7.86 13.25 5.80
CA MET A 211 7.96 14.51 6.54
C MET A 211 6.59 15.16 6.78
N VAL A 212 5.71 15.15 5.77
CA VAL A 212 4.32 15.60 5.92
C VAL A 212 3.58 14.75 6.96
N MET A 213 3.74 13.43 6.91
CA MET A 213 3.19 12.52 7.92
C MET A 213 3.68 12.88 9.33
N CYS A 214 5.00 13.04 9.52
CA CYS A 214 5.58 13.42 10.82
C CYS A 214 5.04 14.77 11.31
N LEU A 215 4.94 15.77 10.42
CA LEU A 215 4.37 17.07 10.74
C LEU A 215 2.91 16.95 11.18
N LEU A 216 2.09 16.21 10.44
CA LEU A 216 0.69 15.97 10.80
C LEU A 216 0.55 15.26 12.14
N LEU A 217 1.37 14.25 12.41
CA LEU A 217 1.39 13.55 13.70
C LEU A 217 1.80 14.48 14.85
N LEU A 218 2.79 15.37 14.64
CA LEU A 218 3.15 16.41 15.62
C LEU A 218 2.00 17.37 15.88
N VAL A 219 1.36 17.89 14.83
CA VAL A 219 0.21 18.79 14.95
C VAL A 219 -0.92 18.12 15.73
N VAL A 220 -1.30 16.88 15.37
CA VAL A 220 -2.34 16.13 16.09
C VAL A 220 -1.98 15.93 17.55
N LYS A 221 -0.70 15.62 17.83
CA LYS A 221 -0.20 15.43 19.20
C LYS A 221 -0.28 16.71 20.03
N VAL A 222 0.20 17.83 19.47
CA VAL A 222 0.15 19.14 20.14
C VAL A 222 -1.30 19.58 20.40
N LEU A 223 -2.17 19.48 19.39
CA LEU A 223 -3.59 19.81 19.57
C LEU A 223 -4.27 18.91 20.59
N GLY A 224 -3.89 17.62 20.66
CA GLY A 224 -4.35 16.70 21.70
C GLY A 224 -3.95 17.12 23.11
N LEU A 225 -2.74 17.67 23.29
CA LEU A 225 -2.28 18.24 24.57
C LEU A 225 -3.09 19.51 24.95
N CYS A 226 -3.53 20.29 23.97
CA CYS A 226 -4.40 21.45 24.16
C CYS A 226 -5.89 21.08 24.32
N ASN A 227 -6.23 19.80 24.46
CA ASN A 227 -7.62 19.29 24.52
C ASN A 227 -8.48 19.63 23.29
N ILE A 228 -7.86 19.93 22.15
CA ILE A 228 -8.54 20.24 20.89
C ILE A 228 -8.82 18.95 20.15
N GLN A 229 -10.09 18.55 20.01
CA GLN A 229 -10.49 17.36 19.29
C GLN A 229 -10.69 17.63 17.79
N LEU A 230 -9.69 17.33 16.97
CA LEU A 230 -9.75 17.54 15.51
C LEU A 230 -10.94 16.82 14.85
N SER A 231 -11.37 15.68 15.38
CA SER A 231 -12.49 14.91 14.83
C SER A 231 -13.83 15.65 14.82
N LYS A 232 -13.96 16.69 15.64
CA LYS A 232 -15.16 17.56 15.71
C LYS A 232 -15.14 18.68 14.69
N TYR A 233 -14.01 18.93 14.02
CA TYR A 233 -13.87 20.09 13.15
C TYR A 233 -14.26 19.76 11.71
N LYS A 234 -15.04 20.68 11.10
CA LYS A 234 -15.35 20.66 9.66
C LYS A 234 -14.10 20.64 8.77
N ALA A 235 -12.95 21.12 9.31
CA ALA A 235 -11.66 21.12 8.64
C ALA A 235 -11.17 19.72 8.24
N LEU A 236 -11.47 18.66 9.02
CA LEU A 236 -11.08 17.28 8.65
C LEU A 236 -11.88 16.77 7.44
N LYS A 237 -13.19 17.12 7.39
CA LYS A 237 -14.02 16.82 6.22
C LYS A 237 -13.58 17.63 4.98
N ALA A 238 -13.21 18.91 5.19
CA ALA A 238 -12.64 19.75 4.13
C ALA A 238 -11.32 19.20 3.62
N GLY A 239 -10.46 18.63 4.48
CA GLY A 239 -9.22 17.97 4.09
C GLY A 239 -9.44 16.76 3.17
N SER A 240 -10.45 15.94 3.42
CA SER A 240 -10.81 14.81 2.54
C SER A 240 -11.30 15.29 1.17
N ILE A 241 -12.09 16.37 1.13
CA ILE A 241 -12.54 16.98 -0.13
C ILE A 241 -11.36 17.59 -0.87
N LEU A 242 -10.46 18.31 -0.17
CA LEU A 242 -9.26 18.88 -0.76
C LEU A 242 -8.35 17.79 -1.38
N MET A 243 -8.21 16.67 -0.72
CA MET A 243 -7.46 15.51 -1.24
C MET A 243 -8.09 14.98 -2.54
N LEU A 244 -9.42 14.84 -2.59
CA LEU A 244 -10.13 14.43 -3.79
C LEU A 244 -9.93 15.44 -4.93
N VAL A 245 -10.05 16.74 -4.63
CA VAL A 245 -9.79 17.82 -5.61
C VAL A 245 -8.35 17.79 -6.10
N ALA A 246 -7.37 17.52 -5.22
CA ALA A 246 -5.97 17.39 -5.63
C ALA A 246 -5.76 16.20 -6.57
N VAL A 247 -6.36 15.04 -6.31
CA VAL A 247 -6.29 13.87 -7.20
C VAL A 247 -6.90 14.20 -8.56
N VAL A 248 -8.10 14.82 -8.59
CA VAL A 248 -8.72 15.26 -9.85
C VAL A 248 -7.84 16.28 -10.56
N GLY A 249 -7.26 17.23 -9.83
CA GLY A 249 -6.31 18.21 -10.38
C GLY A 249 -5.08 17.58 -11.03
N CYS A 250 -4.51 16.52 -10.42
CA CYS A 250 -3.41 15.76 -11.01
C CYS A 250 -3.83 15.06 -12.30
N VAL A 251 -5.00 14.43 -12.34
CA VAL A 251 -5.54 13.80 -13.55
C VAL A 251 -5.74 14.84 -14.66
N MET A 252 -6.32 15.99 -14.32
CA MET A 252 -6.49 17.09 -15.27
C MET A 252 -5.15 17.62 -15.78
N ALA A 253 -4.15 17.80 -14.91
CA ALA A 253 -2.82 18.26 -15.30
C ALA A 253 -2.14 17.31 -16.30
N VAL A 254 -2.33 15.99 -16.15
CA VAL A 254 -1.83 14.99 -17.11
C VAL A 254 -2.61 15.03 -18.41
N THR A 255 -3.95 15.10 -18.34
CA THR A 255 -4.82 15.06 -19.53
C THR A 255 -4.63 16.29 -20.42
N PHE A 256 -4.41 17.47 -19.84
CA PHE A 256 -4.23 18.73 -20.55
C PHE A 256 -2.76 19.17 -20.64
N TYR A 257 -1.83 18.25 -20.45
CA TYR A 257 -0.40 18.56 -20.52
C TYR A 257 -0.02 19.06 -21.93
N ASP A 258 0.59 20.23 -21.98
CA ASP A 258 1.16 20.81 -23.21
C ASP A 258 2.68 20.95 -23.06
N PRO A 259 3.47 20.14 -23.80
CA PRO A 259 4.93 20.21 -23.76
C PRO A 259 5.52 21.56 -24.18
N ALA A 260 4.80 22.36 -24.99
CA ALA A 260 5.26 23.68 -25.46
C ALA A 260 5.05 24.78 -24.40
N ASN A 261 4.22 24.55 -23.40
CA ASN A 261 3.89 25.55 -22.38
C ASN A 261 4.89 25.58 -21.24
N ALA A 262 5.54 26.73 -21.04
CA ALA A 262 6.57 26.94 -20.01
C ALA A 262 6.07 26.69 -18.56
N VAL A 263 4.77 26.88 -18.28
CA VAL A 263 4.20 26.61 -16.96
C VAL A 263 4.14 25.10 -16.70
N TYR A 264 3.71 24.32 -17.70
CA TYR A 264 3.68 22.86 -17.59
C TYR A 264 5.09 22.27 -17.48
N GLN A 265 6.08 22.80 -18.23
CA GLN A 265 7.49 22.37 -18.10
C GLN A 265 8.04 22.60 -16.69
N LYS A 266 7.77 23.77 -16.09
CA LYS A 266 8.19 24.06 -14.71
C LYS A 266 7.50 23.14 -13.70
N LEU A 267 6.20 22.90 -13.85
CA LEU A 267 5.47 21.95 -13.00
C LEU A 267 6.04 20.53 -13.15
N ASP A 268 6.28 20.09 -14.36
CA ASP A 268 6.83 18.76 -14.62
C ASP A 268 8.22 18.58 -14.00
N ALA A 269 9.07 19.60 -14.10
CA ALA A 269 10.38 19.59 -13.43
C ALA A 269 10.27 19.47 -11.90
N VAL A 270 9.29 20.14 -11.27
CA VAL A 270 9.00 20.00 -9.83
C VAL A 270 8.58 18.59 -9.49
N PHE A 271 7.71 17.97 -10.31
CA PHE A 271 7.24 16.59 -10.13
C PHE A 271 8.18 15.54 -10.73
N SER A 272 9.44 15.89 -11.04
CA SER A 272 10.47 14.98 -11.55
C SER A 272 10.04 14.26 -12.84
N ASN A 273 9.47 15.00 -13.78
CA ASN A 273 8.99 14.57 -15.09
C ASN A 273 7.83 13.53 -15.03
N ARG A 274 7.09 13.51 -13.92
CA ARG A 274 5.98 12.56 -13.76
C ARG A 274 4.77 12.93 -14.60
N ILE A 275 4.54 14.21 -14.86
CA ILE A 275 3.40 14.67 -15.66
C ILE A 275 3.61 14.28 -17.12
N SER A 276 4.79 14.56 -17.68
CA SER A 276 5.15 14.22 -19.06
C SER A 276 5.17 12.71 -19.29
N LEU A 277 5.73 11.92 -18.36
CA LEU A 277 5.72 10.46 -18.43
C LEU A 277 4.29 9.89 -18.39
N SER A 278 3.44 10.42 -17.51
CA SER A 278 2.04 10.00 -17.43
C SER A 278 1.26 10.39 -18.68
N TYR A 279 1.53 11.57 -19.25
CA TYR A 279 0.94 12.00 -20.53
C TYR A 279 1.35 11.09 -21.69
N GLN A 280 2.63 10.72 -21.78
CA GLN A 280 3.12 9.78 -22.80
C GLN A 280 2.44 8.41 -22.65
N GLY A 281 2.34 7.89 -21.42
CA GLY A 281 1.59 6.66 -21.15
C GLY A 281 0.13 6.76 -21.55
N LEU A 282 -0.52 7.90 -21.27
CA LEU A 282 -1.90 8.16 -21.66
C LEU A 282 -2.05 8.23 -23.19
N ALA A 283 -1.11 8.89 -23.88
CA ALA A 283 -1.11 8.99 -25.35
C ALA A 283 -0.88 7.64 -26.02
N GLN A 284 -0.04 6.78 -25.43
CA GLN A 284 0.30 5.47 -25.99
C GLN A 284 -0.77 4.41 -25.74
N TYR A 285 -1.35 4.36 -24.53
CA TYR A 285 -2.25 3.28 -24.10
C TYR A 285 -3.73 3.71 -24.02
N GLY A 286 -4.00 5.01 -24.03
CA GLY A 286 -5.35 5.57 -23.90
C GLY A 286 -5.96 5.43 -22.50
N ILE A 287 -7.22 5.83 -22.37
CA ILE A 287 -8.03 5.61 -21.17
C ILE A 287 -9.01 4.50 -21.46
N THR A 288 -8.92 3.41 -20.70
CA THR A 288 -9.86 2.29 -20.78
C THR A 288 -10.51 2.05 -19.43
N ALA A 289 -11.74 1.53 -19.42
CA ALA A 289 -12.50 1.28 -18.19
C ALA A 289 -11.84 0.23 -17.29
N PHE A 290 -11.09 -0.72 -17.87
CA PHE A 290 -10.52 -1.86 -17.14
C PHE A 290 -8.99 -1.96 -17.28
N GLY A 291 -8.34 -0.91 -17.73
CA GLY A 291 -6.90 -0.89 -17.96
C GLY A 291 -6.47 -1.44 -19.31
N SER A 292 -5.18 -1.41 -19.57
CA SER A 292 -4.52 -1.96 -20.76
C SER A 292 -3.20 -2.61 -20.34
N VAL A 293 -2.71 -3.55 -21.12
CA VAL A 293 -1.37 -4.10 -20.93
C VAL A 293 -0.34 -3.02 -21.23
N VAL A 294 0.46 -2.66 -20.23
CA VAL A 294 1.57 -1.71 -20.39
C VAL A 294 2.84 -2.52 -20.49
N GLU A 295 3.58 -2.36 -21.60
CA GLU A 295 4.90 -2.94 -21.72
C GLU A 295 5.88 -2.11 -20.90
N GLU A 296 6.25 -2.63 -19.73
CA GLU A 296 7.30 -2.02 -18.92
C GLU A 296 8.66 -2.25 -19.60
N ASN A 297 9.42 -1.18 -19.81
CA ASN A 297 10.79 -1.27 -20.31
C ASN A 297 11.65 -1.99 -19.25
N GLN A 298 11.82 -3.29 -19.40
CA GLN A 298 12.73 -4.12 -18.59
C GLN A 298 14.23 -3.79 -18.85
N ALA A 299 14.52 -2.81 -19.68
CA ALA A 299 15.87 -2.42 -20.05
C ALA A 299 16.74 -1.85 -18.91
N VAL A 300 16.23 -1.76 -17.69
CA VAL A 300 16.98 -1.27 -16.52
C VAL A 300 17.53 -2.41 -15.64
N LEU A 301 17.21 -3.67 -15.97
CA LEU A 301 17.68 -4.86 -15.22
C LEU A 301 18.66 -5.73 -16.02
N GLY A 302 19.29 -5.17 -17.06
CA GLY A 302 20.35 -5.80 -17.83
C GLY A 302 21.73 -5.40 -17.37
#